data_a29993ab1952cfaad854b63d1f2f63fa
#
_entry.id   a29993ab1952cfaad854b63d1f2f63fa
#
_cell.length_a   1.000
_cell.length_b   1.000
_cell.length_c   1.000
_cell.angle_alpha   90.00
_cell.angle_beta   90.00
_cell.angle_gamma   90.00
#
_symmetry.space_group_name_H-M   'P 1'
#
loop_
_entity.id
_entity.type
_entity.pdbx_description
1 polymer ?
#
loop_
_entity_poly.entity_id
_entity_poly.type
_entity_poly.pdbx_seq_one_letter_code
_entity_poly.pdbx_strand_id
1 'polypeptide(L)'
;IQLITALAHNPDIVILDEPFSGLDPVNAQLLKDVVKEEINRGKIVLFSSHQMNYIEEFCDNIAILNGGKVVLQGNLHNIKRNYTRDKLIVKSLTDIEKILTNQDVKSEKSVKRLDSDTLILELNSPDNKQNVMKVLTEQFDIDEIKVFEPSLNDIFVEYAGKQV
;
A
#
# COMPACT_ATOMS: atom_id res chain seq x y z
N ILE A 1 -8.11 -16.38 -23.60
CA ILE A 1 -8.30 -16.20 -25.06
C ILE A 1 -8.06 -14.73 -25.44
N GLN A 2 -8.68 -13.74 -24.81
CA GLN A 2 -8.53 -12.31 -25.15
C GLN A 2 -7.07 -11.81 -25.10
N LEU A 3 -6.30 -12.18 -24.07
CA LEU A 3 -4.89 -11.78 -23.97
C LEU A 3 -4.04 -12.35 -25.11
N ILE A 4 -4.24 -13.64 -25.45
CA ILE A 4 -3.51 -14.28 -26.55
C ILE A 4 -3.79 -13.53 -27.87
N THR A 5 -5.02 -13.15 -28.11
CA THR A 5 -5.41 -12.38 -29.31
C THR A 5 -4.76 -10.99 -29.31
N ALA A 6 -4.71 -10.31 -28.16
CA ALA A 6 -4.09 -9.00 -28.03
C ALA A 6 -2.56 -9.04 -28.24
N LEU A 7 -1.91 -10.15 -27.92
CA LEU A 7 -0.45 -10.33 -28.05
C LEU A 7 -0.02 -10.96 -29.38
N ALA A 8 -0.95 -11.57 -30.13
CA ALA A 8 -0.64 -12.37 -31.31
C ALA A 8 0.11 -11.60 -32.43
N HIS A 9 -0.13 -10.28 -32.54
CA HIS A 9 0.52 -9.41 -33.52
C HIS A 9 1.73 -8.65 -32.95
N ASN A 10 2.19 -9.03 -31.76
CA ASN A 10 3.38 -8.49 -31.10
C ASN A 10 3.42 -6.96 -30.98
N PRO A 11 2.40 -6.30 -30.39
CA PRO A 11 2.33 -4.86 -30.28
C PRO A 11 3.38 -4.30 -29.33
N ASP A 12 3.81 -3.04 -29.52
CA ASP A 12 4.69 -2.33 -28.60
C ASP A 12 3.93 -1.83 -27.35
N ILE A 13 2.62 -1.60 -27.49
CA ILE A 13 1.74 -1.12 -26.41
C ILE A 13 0.59 -2.10 -26.24
N VAL A 14 0.40 -2.58 -25.03
CA VAL A 14 -0.67 -3.50 -24.64
C VAL A 14 -1.61 -2.80 -23.67
N ILE A 15 -2.89 -2.74 -23.99
CA ILE A 15 -3.92 -2.14 -23.14
C ILE A 15 -4.89 -3.23 -22.71
N LEU A 16 -5.06 -3.39 -21.40
CA LEU A 16 -5.89 -4.42 -20.78
C LEU A 16 -6.89 -3.77 -19.83
N ASP A 17 -8.15 -4.07 -20.02
CA ASP A 17 -9.22 -3.60 -19.13
C ASP A 17 -9.61 -4.71 -18.16
N GLU A 18 -9.42 -4.46 -16.86
CA GLU A 18 -9.69 -5.40 -15.75
C GLU A 18 -9.16 -6.84 -15.98
N PRO A 19 -7.89 -7.02 -16.38
CA PRO A 19 -7.42 -8.32 -16.89
C PRO A 19 -7.44 -9.45 -15.85
N PHE A 20 -7.43 -9.11 -14.55
CA PHE A 20 -7.43 -10.07 -13.43
C PHE A 20 -8.84 -10.39 -12.92
N SER A 21 -9.86 -9.68 -13.41
CA SER A 21 -11.23 -9.85 -12.93
C SER A 21 -11.78 -11.26 -13.25
N GLY A 22 -12.32 -11.92 -12.23
CA GLY A 22 -12.93 -13.25 -12.37
C GLY A 22 -11.95 -14.41 -12.58
N LEU A 23 -10.64 -14.17 -12.47
CA LEU A 23 -9.65 -15.24 -12.53
C LEU A 23 -9.49 -15.91 -11.15
N ASP A 24 -9.33 -17.23 -11.18
CA ASP A 24 -8.83 -17.97 -10.02
C ASP A 24 -7.32 -17.68 -9.80
N PRO A 25 -6.76 -18.00 -8.62
CA PRO A 25 -5.36 -17.69 -8.30
C PRO A 25 -4.34 -18.27 -9.28
N VAL A 26 -4.60 -19.45 -9.86
CA VAL A 26 -3.68 -20.10 -10.80
C VAL A 26 -3.65 -19.35 -12.13
N ASN A 27 -4.82 -19.03 -12.67
CA ASN A 27 -4.93 -18.28 -13.92
C ASN A 27 -4.45 -16.81 -13.74
N ALA A 28 -4.69 -16.21 -12.58
CA ALA A 28 -4.13 -14.90 -12.26
C ALA A 28 -2.60 -14.94 -12.26
N GLN A 29 -1.97 -15.99 -11.70
CA GLN A 29 -0.51 -16.14 -11.73
C GLN A 29 0.03 -16.30 -13.15
N LEU A 30 -0.61 -17.12 -13.99
CA LEU A 30 -0.23 -17.26 -15.40
C LEU A 30 -0.29 -15.92 -16.16
N LEU A 31 -1.35 -15.16 -15.93
CA LEU A 31 -1.50 -13.83 -16.53
C LEU A 31 -0.39 -12.87 -16.07
N LYS A 32 -0.06 -12.90 -14.77
CA LYS A 32 1.05 -12.13 -14.20
C LYS A 32 2.37 -12.44 -14.89
N ASP A 33 2.67 -13.71 -15.07
CA ASP A 33 3.93 -14.15 -15.68
C ASP A 33 4.01 -13.67 -17.13
N VAL A 34 2.92 -13.77 -17.90
CA VAL A 34 2.85 -13.26 -19.28
C VAL A 34 3.04 -11.75 -19.32
N VAL A 35 2.37 -10.98 -18.45
CA VAL A 35 2.50 -9.52 -18.38
C VAL A 35 3.95 -9.13 -18.06
N LYS A 36 4.58 -9.80 -17.07
CA LYS A 36 6.00 -9.56 -16.72
C LYS A 36 6.94 -9.87 -17.90
N GLU A 37 6.67 -10.94 -18.64
CA GLU A 37 7.49 -11.28 -19.82
C GLU A 37 7.39 -10.20 -20.90
N GLU A 38 6.20 -9.67 -21.18
CA GLU A 38 6.02 -8.61 -22.17
C GLU A 38 6.69 -7.28 -21.73
N ILE A 39 6.62 -6.93 -20.43
CA ILE A 39 7.35 -5.79 -19.88
C ILE A 39 8.87 -5.98 -20.02
N ASN A 40 9.39 -7.18 -19.73
CA ASN A 40 10.81 -7.50 -19.86
C ASN A 40 11.30 -7.46 -21.32
N ARG A 41 10.39 -7.64 -22.27
CA ARG A 41 10.65 -7.44 -23.72
C ARG A 41 10.67 -5.97 -24.13
N GLY A 42 10.46 -5.04 -23.19
CA GLY A 42 10.48 -3.60 -23.42
C GLY A 42 9.14 -3.01 -23.87
N LYS A 43 8.04 -3.75 -23.78
CA LYS A 43 6.71 -3.26 -24.14
C LYS A 43 6.14 -2.37 -23.04
N ILE A 44 5.27 -1.45 -23.45
CA ILE A 44 4.46 -0.64 -22.55
C ILE A 44 3.16 -1.39 -22.28
N VAL A 45 2.88 -1.73 -21.02
CA VAL A 45 1.62 -2.36 -20.61
C VAL A 45 0.81 -1.37 -19.79
N LEU A 46 -0.40 -1.10 -20.25
CA LEU A 46 -1.40 -0.30 -19.55
C LEU A 46 -2.54 -1.23 -19.12
N PHE A 47 -2.92 -1.20 -17.86
CA PHE A 47 -4.13 -1.91 -17.45
C PHE A 47 -4.95 -1.12 -16.44
N SER A 48 -6.27 -1.27 -16.52
CA SER A 48 -7.19 -0.82 -15.47
C SER A 48 -7.39 -1.91 -14.43
N SER A 49 -7.57 -1.55 -13.18
CA SER A 49 -8.05 -2.47 -12.14
C SER A 49 -8.66 -1.72 -10.96
N HIS A 50 -9.68 -2.33 -10.35
CA HIS A 50 -10.18 -1.94 -9.03
C HIS A 50 -9.53 -2.77 -7.91
N GLN A 51 -8.70 -3.76 -8.25
CA GLN A 51 -7.99 -4.62 -7.31
C GLN A 51 -6.59 -4.04 -7.04
N MET A 52 -6.48 -3.24 -5.97
CA MET A 52 -5.29 -2.45 -5.65
C MET A 52 -4.02 -3.28 -5.44
N ASN A 53 -4.15 -4.54 -5.00
CA ASN A 53 -3.04 -5.47 -4.84
C ASN A 53 -2.31 -5.76 -6.16
N TYR A 54 -3.04 -5.89 -7.27
CA TYR A 54 -2.39 -6.09 -8.57
C TYR A 54 -1.69 -4.83 -9.06
N ILE A 55 -2.29 -3.66 -8.82
CA ILE A 55 -1.66 -2.39 -9.16
C ILE A 55 -0.36 -2.22 -8.37
N GLU A 56 -0.36 -2.50 -7.07
CA GLU A 56 0.83 -2.44 -6.22
C GLU A 56 1.94 -3.41 -6.64
N GLU A 57 1.56 -4.57 -7.16
CA GLU A 57 2.53 -5.61 -7.56
C GLU A 57 3.17 -5.33 -8.93
N PHE A 58 2.44 -4.69 -9.85
CA PHE A 58 2.86 -4.62 -11.27
C PHE A 58 3.15 -3.23 -11.78
N CYS A 59 2.59 -2.18 -11.16
CA CYS A 59 2.68 -0.85 -11.72
C CYS A 59 3.82 -0.04 -11.11
N ASP A 60 4.68 0.48 -11.95
CA ASP A 60 5.62 1.54 -11.55
C ASP A 60 4.93 2.89 -11.46
N ASN A 61 4.00 3.17 -12.38
CA ASN A 61 3.26 4.42 -12.45
C ASN A 61 1.75 4.15 -12.42
N ILE A 62 1.02 5.01 -11.74
CA ILE A 62 -0.42 4.91 -11.60
C ILE A 62 -1.12 6.22 -11.94
N ALA A 63 -2.40 6.11 -12.30
CA ALA A 63 -3.33 7.23 -12.35
C ALA A 63 -4.64 6.80 -11.69
N ILE A 64 -5.09 7.54 -10.68
CA ILE A 64 -6.38 7.33 -10.02
C ILE A 64 -7.41 8.25 -10.66
N LEU A 65 -8.50 7.66 -11.14
CA LEU A 65 -9.62 8.38 -11.74
C LEU A 65 -10.80 8.40 -10.77
N ASN A 66 -11.35 9.57 -10.55
CA ASN A 66 -12.60 9.75 -9.81
C ASN A 66 -13.46 10.82 -10.47
N GLY A 67 -14.76 10.54 -10.68
CA GLY A 67 -15.69 11.46 -11.34
C GLY A 67 -15.25 11.91 -12.73
N GLY A 68 -14.56 11.05 -13.51
CA GLY A 68 -14.05 11.36 -14.84
C GLY A 68 -12.79 12.25 -14.86
N LYS A 69 -12.17 12.48 -13.70
CA LYS A 69 -10.93 13.29 -13.58
C LYS A 69 -9.81 12.45 -12.99
N VAL A 70 -8.58 12.76 -13.40
CA VAL A 70 -7.39 12.22 -12.74
C VAL A 70 -7.19 12.99 -11.43
N VAL A 71 -7.33 12.30 -10.30
CA VAL A 71 -7.21 12.90 -8.95
C VAL A 71 -5.82 12.70 -8.36
N LEU A 72 -5.10 11.68 -8.82
CA LEU A 72 -3.71 11.41 -8.46
C LEU A 72 -3.02 10.68 -9.60
N GLN A 73 -1.78 11.05 -9.91
CA GLN A 73 -0.95 10.32 -10.88
C GLN A 73 0.52 10.41 -10.53
N GLY A 74 1.28 9.43 -10.94
CA GLY A 74 2.74 9.44 -10.82
C GLY A 74 3.32 8.06 -10.48
N ASN A 75 4.61 8.07 -10.15
CA ASN A 75 5.30 6.86 -9.72
C ASN A 75 4.78 6.40 -8.35
N LEU A 76 4.34 5.14 -8.26
CA LEU A 76 3.69 4.58 -7.08
C LEU A 76 4.58 4.62 -5.84
N HIS A 77 5.87 4.29 -5.99
CA HIS A 77 6.82 4.34 -4.89
C HIS A 77 6.98 5.77 -4.34
N ASN A 78 7.07 6.77 -5.22
CA ASN A 78 7.17 8.17 -4.83
C ASN A 78 5.88 8.66 -4.16
N ILE A 79 4.72 8.24 -4.67
CA ILE A 79 3.43 8.54 -4.06
C ILE A 79 3.38 8.01 -2.62
N LYS A 80 3.70 6.74 -2.40
CA LYS A 80 3.75 6.13 -1.06
C LYS A 80 4.79 6.79 -0.15
N ARG A 81 5.96 7.11 -0.68
CA ARG A 81 7.06 7.73 0.08
C ARG A 81 6.75 9.15 0.53
N ASN A 82 5.93 9.88 -0.24
CA ASN A 82 5.52 11.25 0.10
C ASN A 82 4.42 11.31 1.16
N TYR A 83 3.83 10.18 1.55
CA TYR A 83 2.94 10.13 2.71
C TYR A 83 3.72 10.42 4.00
N THR A 84 3.05 11.11 4.91
CA THR A 84 3.64 11.44 6.21
C THR A 84 4.08 10.18 6.93
N ARG A 85 5.36 10.13 7.33
CA ARG A 85 5.96 9.00 8.07
C ARG A 85 5.83 9.21 9.57
N ASP A 86 4.68 9.68 9.99
CA ASP A 86 4.32 10.05 11.35
C ASP A 86 3.53 8.96 12.09
N LYS A 87 3.37 7.79 11.47
CA LYS A 87 2.66 6.66 12.08
C LYS A 87 3.59 5.46 12.23
N LEU A 88 3.51 4.81 13.39
CA LEU A 88 4.19 3.55 13.70
C LEU A 88 3.17 2.44 13.86
N ILE A 89 3.47 1.26 13.32
CA ILE A 89 2.83 0.01 13.71
C ILE A 89 3.73 -0.62 14.77
N VAL A 90 3.12 -0.98 15.89
CA VAL A 90 3.78 -1.62 17.02
C VAL A 90 3.04 -2.90 17.33
N LYS A 91 3.76 -4.02 17.32
CA LYS A 91 3.23 -5.34 17.68
C LYS A 91 3.90 -5.86 18.94
N SER A 92 3.07 -6.33 19.88
CA SER A 92 3.51 -6.96 21.11
C SER A 92 2.46 -7.99 21.54
N LEU A 93 2.89 -9.21 21.77
CA LEU A 93 2.02 -10.30 22.25
C LEU A 93 1.68 -10.17 23.74
N THR A 94 2.52 -9.49 24.52
CA THR A 94 2.44 -9.46 25.99
C THR A 94 2.13 -8.08 26.56
N ASP A 95 2.60 -7.00 25.95
CA ASP A 95 2.65 -5.69 26.59
C ASP A 95 1.70 -4.64 25.99
N ILE A 96 0.78 -5.03 25.11
CA ILE A 96 -0.16 -4.10 24.44
C ILE A 96 -0.89 -3.17 25.42
N GLU A 97 -1.42 -3.73 26.53
CA GLU A 97 -2.16 -2.93 27.52
C GLU A 97 -1.23 -1.96 28.28
N LYS A 98 0.01 -2.36 28.54
CA LYS A 98 1.02 -1.51 29.19
C LYS A 98 1.41 -0.36 28.25
N ILE A 99 1.60 -0.65 26.97
CA ILE A 99 1.91 0.37 25.95
C ILE A 99 0.78 1.39 25.87
N LEU A 100 -0.48 0.92 25.79
CA LEU A 100 -1.66 1.80 25.73
C LEU A 100 -1.83 2.70 26.95
N THR A 101 -1.32 2.28 28.11
CA THR A 101 -1.42 3.06 29.37
C THR A 101 -0.20 3.92 29.65
N ASN A 102 0.91 3.73 28.93
CA ASN A 102 2.15 4.49 29.11
C ASN A 102 1.94 5.98 28.79
N GLN A 103 2.48 6.85 29.64
CA GLN A 103 2.27 8.30 29.49
C GLN A 103 3.03 8.90 28.32
N ASP A 104 4.25 8.41 28.03
CA ASP A 104 5.05 8.90 26.92
C ASP A 104 4.38 8.56 25.60
N VAL A 105 3.76 7.38 25.49
CA VAL A 105 2.97 6.96 24.33
C VAL A 105 1.68 7.76 24.21
N LYS A 106 0.98 8.01 25.33
CA LYS A 106 -0.25 8.82 25.36
C LYS A 106 -0.03 10.29 25.03
N SER A 107 1.19 10.79 25.21
CA SER A 107 1.54 12.17 24.85
C SER A 107 1.62 12.38 23.34
N GLU A 108 1.68 11.32 22.55
CA GLU A 108 1.65 11.39 21.10
C GLU A 108 0.22 11.69 20.59
N LYS A 109 0.11 12.04 19.31
CA LYS A 109 -1.13 12.57 18.71
C LYS A 109 -2.32 11.61 18.82
N SER A 110 -2.09 10.33 18.56
CA SER A 110 -3.10 9.30 18.77
C SER A 110 -2.50 7.90 18.90
N VAL A 111 -3.16 7.05 19.67
CA VAL A 111 -2.87 5.62 19.77
C VAL A 111 -4.15 4.86 19.52
N LYS A 112 -4.15 3.97 18.53
CA LYS A 112 -5.31 3.14 18.20
C LYS A 112 -4.92 1.68 18.16
N ARG A 113 -5.77 0.84 18.71
CA ARG A 113 -5.65 -0.61 18.59
C ARG A 113 -6.18 -1.03 17.21
N LEU A 114 -5.39 -1.81 16.46
CA LEU A 114 -5.79 -2.40 15.18
C LEU A 114 -6.37 -3.80 15.40
N ASP A 115 -5.73 -4.60 16.24
CA ASP A 115 -6.16 -5.96 16.60
C ASP A 115 -5.70 -6.34 18.03
N SER A 116 -5.68 -7.63 18.36
CA SER A 116 -5.34 -8.12 19.71
C SER A 116 -3.92 -7.77 20.15
N ASP A 117 -2.97 -7.73 19.22
CA ASP A 117 -1.54 -7.62 19.48
C ASP A 117 -0.85 -6.46 18.74
N THR A 118 -1.63 -5.63 18.04
CA THR A 118 -1.11 -4.58 17.15
C THR A 118 -1.75 -3.22 17.43
N LEU A 119 -0.90 -2.20 17.55
CA LEU A 119 -1.28 -0.80 17.69
C LEU A 119 -0.80 0.01 16.48
N ILE A 120 -1.53 1.07 16.16
CA ILE A 120 -1.05 2.18 15.35
C ILE A 120 -0.89 3.41 16.24
N LEU A 121 0.31 3.96 16.22
CA LEU A 121 0.68 5.15 16.98
C LEU A 121 0.94 6.30 16.00
N GLU A 122 0.18 7.38 16.10
CA GLU A 122 0.38 8.60 15.33
C GLU A 122 1.21 9.59 16.14
N LEU A 123 2.38 9.94 15.63
CA LEU A 123 3.34 10.82 16.29
C LEU A 123 2.96 12.29 16.16
N ASN A 124 3.32 13.10 17.14
CA ASN A 124 3.19 14.56 17.06
C ASN A 124 4.08 15.17 15.95
N SER A 125 5.24 14.58 15.71
CA SER A 125 6.16 14.95 14.64
C SER A 125 6.88 13.70 14.10
N PRO A 126 7.12 13.60 12.78
CA PRO A 126 7.96 12.54 12.20
C PRO A 126 9.37 12.48 12.79
N ASP A 127 9.90 13.62 13.27
CA ASP A 127 11.23 13.71 13.88
C ASP A 127 11.32 12.98 15.23
N ASN A 128 10.17 12.85 15.92
CA ASN A 128 10.08 12.16 17.22
C ASN A 128 10.16 10.64 17.11
N LYS A 129 10.09 10.11 15.91
CA LYS A 129 10.03 8.68 15.62
C LYS A 129 11.10 7.86 16.33
N GLN A 130 12.37 8.27 16.22
CA GLN A 130 13.48 7.53 16.80
C GLN A 130 13.41 7.48 18.33
N ASN A 131 13.00 8.59 18.95
CA ASN A 131 12.85 8.65 20.40
C ASN A 131 11.72 7.73 20.87
N VAL A 132 10.58 7.77 20.22
CA VAL A 132 9.43 6.90 20.54
C VAL A 132 9.76 5.43 20.34
N MET A 133 10.42 5.08 19.24
CA MET A 133 10.87 3.70 18.98
C MET A 133 11.83 3.22 20.08
N LYS A 134 12.75 4.08 20.52
CA LYS A 134 13.69 3.76 21.59
C LYS A 134 12.96 3.52 22.92
N VAL A 135 12.05 4.41 23.32
CA VAL A 135 11.23 4.27 24.53
C VAL A 135 10.45 2.94 24.50
N LEU A 136 9.81 2.63 23.37
CA LEU A 136 9.04 1.40 23.23
C LEU A 136 9.92 0.15 23.39
N THR A 137 11.06 0.10 22.72
CA THR A 137 11.95 -1.07 22.75
C THR A 137 12.75 -1.22 24.06
N GLU A 138 12.95 -0.14 24.83
CA GLU A 138 13.61 -0.19 26.13
C GLU A 138 12.67 -0.56 27.28
N GLN A 139 11.38 -0.23 27.17
CA GLN A 139 10.41 -0.40 28.27
C GLN A 139 9.46 -1.59 28.10
N PHE A 140 9.31 -2.10 26.88
CA PHE A 140 8.32 -3.13 26.57
C PHE A 140 8.91 -4.26 25.72
N ASP A 141 8.28 -5.42 25.80
CA ASP A 141 8.57 -6.55 24.93
C ASP A 141 7.88 -6.35 23.59
N ILE A 142 8.66 -5.96 22.59
CA ILE A 142 8.17 -5.58 21.23
C ILE A 142 8.57 -6.67 20.23
N ASP A 143 7.58 -7.30 19.61
CA ASP A 143 7.79 -8.28 18.54
C ASP A 143 8.11 -7.61 17.19
N GLU A 144 7.43 -6.49 16.87
CA GLU A 144 7.66 -5.74 15.63
C GLU A 144 7.39 -4.25 15.86
N ILE A 145 8.25 -3.41 15.31
CA ILE A 145 8.01 -1.98 15.20
C ILE A 145 8.43 -1.50 13.81
N LYS A 146 7.50 -0.88 13.09
CA LYS A 146 7.76 -0.34 11.75
C LYS A 146 7.02 0.95 11.48
N VAL A 147 7.56 1.75 10.57
CA VAL A 147 6.83 2.91 10.05
C VAL A 147 5.66 2.42 9.21
N PHE A 148 4.47 2.95 9.48
CA PHE A 148 3.30 2.69 8.67
C PHE A 148 3.52 3.20 7.24
N GLU A 149 3.37 2.32 6.28
CA GLU A 149 3.31 2.67 4.87
C GLU A 149 1.87 2.42 4.38
N PRO A 150 1.19 3.44 3.86
CA PRO A 150 -0.18 3.26 3.40
C PRO A 150 -0.22 2.28 2.23
N SER A 151 -1.22 1.43 2.20
CA SER A 151 -1.55 0.66 1.01
C SER A 151 -2.11 1.59 -0.07
N LEU A 152 -2.09 1.14 -1.33
CA LEU A 152 -2.74 1.89 -2.40
C LEU A 152 -4.25 2.04 -2.16
N ASN A 153 -4.86 1.07 -1.47
CA ASN A 153 -6.26 1.16 -1.08
C ASN A 153 -6.51 2.30 -0.08
N ASP A 154 -5.63 2.50 0.91
CA ASP A 154 -5.73 3.61 1.86
C ASP A 154 -5.62 4.96 1.13
N ILE A 155 -4.68 5.05 0.20
CA ILE A 155 -4.48 6.23 -0.65
C ILE A 155 -5.72 6.48 -1.51
N PHE A 156 -6.26 5.44 -2.14
CA PHE A 156 -7.46 5.53 -2.97
C PHE A 156 -8.66 6.05 -2.17
N VAL A 157 -8.91 5.48 -1.01
CA VAL A 157 -10.02 5.90 -0.12
C VAL A 157 -9.86 7.36 0.29
N GLU A 158 -8.65 7.81 0.59
CA GLU A 158 -8.40 9.21 0.95
C GLU A 158 -8.73 10.17 -0.21
N TYR A 159 -8.32 9.84 -1.44
CA TYR A 159 -8.54 10.70 -2.60
C TYR A 159 -9.97 10.58 -3.16
N ALA A 160 -10.59 9.40 -3.07
CA ALA A 160 -11.98 9.20 -3.47
C ALA A 160 -12.98 9.78 -2.45
N GLY A 161 -12.65 9.73 -1.15
CA GLY A 161 -13.52 10.20 -0.06
C GLY A 161 -13.54 11.72 0.14
N LYS A 162 -12.59 12.46 -0.40
CA LYS A 162 -12.54 13.94 -0.26
C LYS A 162 -13.52 14.70 -1.14
N GLN A 163 -14.39 14.03 -1.91
CA GLN A 163 -15.35 14.63 -2.83
C GLN A 163 -16.83 14.32 -2.51
N VAL A 164 -17.15 14.01 -1.25
CA VAL A 164 -18.55 13.91 -0.80
C VAL A 164 -18.87 15.08 0.11
#